data_a66c5ead3eea4458221c13e7d22c42d9
#
_entry.id   a66c5ead3eea4458221c13e7d22c42d9
#
_cell.length_a   1.000
_cell.length_b   1.000
_cell.length_c   1.000
_cell.angle_alpha   90.00
_cell.angle_beta   90.00
_cell.angle_gamma   90.00
#
_symmetry.space_group_name_H-M   'P 1'
#
loop_
_entity.id
_entity.type
_entity.pdbx_description
1 polymer ?
#
loop_
_entity_poly.entity_id
_entity_poly.type
_entity_poly.pdbx_seq_one_letter_code
_entity_poly.pdbx_strand_id
1 'polypeptide(L)'
;MSHSGWLLRRLWLITLFIIPALACQFSVSTAKISDAVMAADTQGDNFEPVGVTDSYATDQAVFHAVVSVANAPSDTKVKAVWTAVDVGDAAPPDTQVDQTEISVEGSRNIDFTLASDSGQWPAGTYKVDIYLNDKLDRTLNFSVAE
;
A
#
# COMPACT_ATOMS: atom_id res chain seq x y z
N MET A 1 5.87 12.52 -90.48
CA MET A 1 5.50 13.75 -89.79
C MET A 1 5.03 13.33 -88.41
N SER A 2 5.89 13.19 -87.50
CA SER A 2 6.20 13.95 -86.34
C SER A 2 4.96 14.39 -85.52
N HIS A 3 4.75 13.75 -84.34
CA HIS A 3 4.40 14.51 -83.14
C HIS A 3 4.67 13.66 -81.90
N SER A 4 5.72 14.08 -81.23
CA SER A 4 6.11 13.63 -79.94
C SER A 4 5.14 14.15 -78.91
N GLY A 5 4.51 13.25 -78.15
CA GLY A 5 3.74 13.55 -76.97
C GLY A 5 4.56 13.29 -75.68
N TRP A 6 4.96 14.34 -75.05
CA TRP A 6 5.73 14.28 -73.84
C TRP A 6 4.80 14.10 -72.62
N LEU A 7 4.74 12.88 -72.11
CA LEU A 7 4.02 12.59 -70.90
C LEU A 7 4.91 12.89 -69.69
N LEU A 8 4.66 13.99 -69.06
CA LEU A 8 5.19 14.33 -67.75
C LEU A 8 4.61 13.39 -66.67
N ARG A 9 5.43 12.40 -66.30
CA ARG A 9 5.16 11.60 -65.11
C ARG A 9 5.38 12.45 -63.89
N ARG A 10 4.29 12.97 -63.30
CA ARG A 10 4.30 13.53 -61.96
C ARG A 10 4.48 12.38 -60.95
N LEU A 11 5.70 12.30 -60.45
CA LEU A 11 6.01 11.43 -59.28
C LEU A 11 5.41 12.09 -58.05
N TRP A 12 4.32 11.55 -57.58
CA TRP A 12 3.78 11.89 -56.26
C TRP A 12 4.63 11.18 -55.22
N LEU A 13 5.51 11.90 -54.55
CA LEU A 13 6.18 11.47 -53.33
C LEU A 13 5.15 11.51 -52.18
N ILE A 14 4.59 10.37 -51.88
CA ILE A 14 3.81 10.20 -50.65
C ILE A 14 4.82 10.11 -49.52
N THR A 15 5.01 11.23 -48.86
CA THR A 15 5.77 11.26 -47.58
C THR A 15 4.91 10.63 -46.54
N LEU A 16 5.18 9.35 -46.23
CA LEU A 16 4.56 8.63 -45.13
C LEU A 16 5.08 9.23 -43.81
N PHE A 17 4.27 10.07 -43.21
CA PHE A 17 4.53 10.62 -41.87
C PHE A 17 4.31 9.49 -40.85
N ILE A 18 5.38 8.79 -40.45
CA ILE A 18 5.35 7.87 -39.34
C ILE A 18 5.27 8.70 -38.06
N ILE A 19 4.07 8.82 -37.51
CA ILE A 19 3.87 9.38 -36.18
C ILE A 19 4.31 8.29 -35.18
N PRO A 20 5.36 8.49 -34.37
CA PRO A 20 5.64 7.59 -33.28
C PRO A 20 4.48 7.71 -32.28
N ALA A 21 3.63 6.72 -32.23
CA ALA A 21 2.69 6.58 -31.15
C ALA A 21 3.51 6.40 -29.87
N LEU A 22 3.61 7.45 -29.07
CA LEU A 22 4.07 7.35 -27.70
C LEU A 22 3.03 6.51 -26.97
N ALA A 23 3.25 5.20 -26.94
CA ALA A 23 2.51 4.30 -26.07
C ALA A 23 2.89 4.70 -24.65
N CYS A 24 2.09 5.55 -23.99
CA CYS A 24 2.09 5.65 -22.54
C CYS A 24 1.75 4.25 -22.03
N GLN A 25 2.78 3.52 -21.60
CA GLN A 25 2.57 2.31 -20.83
C GLN A 25 1.97 2.74 -19.49
N PHE A 26 0.66 2.71 -19.39
CA PHE A 26 -0.01 2.73 -18.11
C PHE A 26 0.35 1.40 -17.45
N SER A 27 1.34 1.43 -16.54
CA SER A 27 1.61 0.32 -15.65
C SER A 27 0.42 0.21 -14.71
N VAL A 28 -0.55 -0.63 -15.06
CA VAL A 28 -1.62 -0.99 -14.13
C VAL A 28 -0.95 -1.83 -13.04
N SER A 29 -0.81 -1.28 -11.84
CA SER A 29 -0.35 -2.05 -10.69
C SER A 29 -1.34 -3.19 -10.44
N THR A 30 -0.84 -4.43 -10.44
CA THR A 30 -1.61 -5.62 -10.08
C THR A 30 -1.54 -5.90 -8.57
N ALA A 31 -0.76 -5.11 -7.83
CA ALA A 31 -0.63 -5.22 -6.40
C ALA A 31 -2.00 -5.05 -5.72
N LYS A 32 -2.27 -5.90 -4.76
CA LYS A 32 -3.44 -5.79 -3.89
C LYS A 32 -3.10 -6.23 -2.48
N ILE A 33 -3.78 -5.63 -1.51
CA ILE A 33 -3.84 -6.17 -0.16
C ILE A 33 -4.93 -7.24 -0.16
N SER A 34 -4.54 -8.49 -0.03
CA SER A 34 -5.47 -9.63 -0.03
C SER A 34 -6.14 -9.80 1.33
N ASP A 35 -5.40 -9.51 2.41
CA ASP A 35 -5.90 -9.56 3.78
C ASP A 35 -5.11 -8.58 4.67
N ALA A 36 -5.71 -8.17 5.78
CA ALA A 36 -5.02 -7.49 6.87
C ALA A 36 -5.76 -7.71 8.18
N VAL A 37 -5.04 -8.08 9.21
CA VAL A 37 -5.58 -8.38 10.53
C VAL A 37 -4.70 -7.80 11.63
N MET A 38 -5.33 -7.48 12.76
CA MET A 38 -4.62 -7.23 14.01
C MET A 38 -4.35 -8.57 14.70
N ALA A 39 -3.18 -8.71 15.31
CA ALA A 39 -2.78 -9.93 16.02
C ALA A 39 -2.00 -9.61 17.30
N ALA A 40 -1.99 -10.56 18.22
CA ALA A 40 -1.22 -10.44 19.46
C ALA A 40 0.28 -10.70 19.23
N ASP A 41 0.63 -11.47 18.19
CA ASP A 41 2.00 -11.85 17.86
C ASP A 41 2.06 -12.36 16.42
N THR A 42 3.26 -12.64 15.93
CA THR A 42 3.52 -13.28 14.63
C THR A 42 4.50 -14.43 14.78
N GLN A 43 4.47 -15.39 13.85
CA GLN A 43 5.39 -16.52 13.83
C GLN A 43 5.95 -16.79 12.42
N GLY A 44 7.13 -17.39 12.41
CA GLY A 44 7.81 -17.81 11.18
C GLY A 44 8.33 -16.66 10.32
N ASP A 45 9.05 -17.00 9.27
CA ASP A 45 9.70 -16.03 8.38
C ASP A 45 8.70 -15.27 7.48
N ASN A 46 7.46 -15.75 7.40
CA ASN A 46 6.39 -15.12 6.62
C ASN A 46 5.39 -14.36 7.51
N PHE A 47 5.74 -14.08 8.76
CA PHE A 47 4.90 -13.31 9.69
C PHE A 47 3.45 -13.82 9.75
N GLU A 48 3.26 -15.12 9.99
CA GLU A 48 1.91 -15.67 10.16
C GLU A 48 1.29 -15.11 11.44
N PRO A 49 0.06 -14.56 11.39
CA PRO A 49 -0.55 -13.93 12.56
C PRO A 49 -0.89 -14.97 13.63
N VAL A 50 -0.56 -14.65 14.88
CA VAL A 50 -0.88 -15.47 16.06
C VAL A 50 -1.79 -14.68 16.99
N GLY A 51 -2.91 -15.30 17.40
CA GLY A 51 -3.87 -14.64 18.26
C GLY A 51 -4.51 -13.44 17.58
N VAL A 52 -5.16 -13.66 16.43
CA VAL A 52 -5.92 -12.61 15.72
C VAL A 52 -6.97 -12.03 16.66
N THR A 53 -6.90 -10.73 16.90
CA THR A 53 -7.77 -10.00 17.83
C THR A 53 -7.78 -8.50 17.51
N ASP A 54 -8.84 -7.84 17.85
CA ASP A 54 -8.99 -6.38 17.83
C ASP A 54 -9.11 -5.77 19.24
N SER A 55 -8.86 -6.58 20.27
CA SER A 55 -8.93 -6.18 21.67
C SER A 55 -7.68 -6.59 22.41
N TYR A 56 -7.05 -5.65 23.08
CA TYR A 56 -5.79 -5.84 23.80
C TYR A 56 -5.91 -5.37 25.24
N ALA A 57 -5.05 -5.92 26.10
CA ALA A 57 -4.84 -5.39 27.44
C ALA A 57 -3.85 -4.21 27.41
N THR A 58 -3.89 -3.37 28.43
CA THR A 58 -3.00 -2.19 28.53
C THR A 58 -1.52 -2.56 28.65
N ASP A 59 -1.20 -3.78 29.07
CA ASP A 59 0.17 -4.31 29.18
C ASP A 59 0.66 -5.07 27.92
N GLN A 60 -0.09 -5.02 26.83
CA GLN A 60 0.37 -5.53 25.54
C GLN A 60 1.48 -4.63 25.01
N ALA A 61 2.73 -5.06 25.07
CA ALA A 61 3.87 -4.23 24.75
C ALA A 61 3.94 -3.82 23.27
N VAL A 62 3.49 -4.70 22.37
CA VAL A 62 3.57 -4.52 20.92
C VAL A 62 2.25 -4.92 20.26
N PHE A 63 1.75 -4.06 19.42
CA PHE A 63 0.63 -4.39 18.50
C PHE A 63 1.18 -4.81 17.15
N HIS A 64 0.57 -5.79 16.52
CA HIS A 64 0.93 -6.33 15.23
C HIS A 64 -0.23 -6.13 14.25
N ALA A 65 0.03 -5.46 13.13
CA ALA A 65 -0.87 -5.40 11.99
C ALA A 65 -0.25 -6.21 10.85
N VAL A 66 -0.75 -7.41 10.64
CA VAL A 66 -0.26 -8.31 9.59
C VAL A 66 -1.01 -8.03 8.30
N VAL A 67 -0.30 -7.63 7.27
CA VAL A 67 -0.84 -7.25 5.97
C VAL A 67 -0.36 -8.22 4.91
N SER A 68 -1.28 -8.94 4.28
CA SER A 68 -0.98 -9.86 3.18
C SER A 68 -1.06 -9.12 1.84
N VAL A 69 0.07 -9.00 1.17
CA VAL A 69 0.18 -8.38 -0.16
C VAL A 69 0.27 -9.46 -1.21
N ALA A 70 -0.41 -9.28 -2.34
CA ALA A 70 -0.37 -10.19 -3.47
C ALA A 70 0.00 -9.46 -4.76
N ASN A 71 0.81 -10.14 -5.59
CA ASN A 71 1.20 -9.71 -6.94
C ASN A 71 1.79 -8.29 -7.00
N ALA A 72 2.59 -7.91 -6.01
CA ALA A 72 3.24 -6.62 -5.97
C ALA A 72 4.38 -6.55 -7.00
N PRO A 73 4.33 -5.62 -7.99
CA PRO A 73 5.50 -5.25 -8.76
C PRO A 73 6.61 -4.71 -7.85
N SER A 74 7.84 -4.69 -8.34
CA SER A 74 8.94 -4.01 -7.64
C SER A 74 8.58 -2.56 -7.35
N ASP A 75 9.07 -2.05 -6.23
CA ASP A 75 8.79 -0.69 -5.73
C ASP A 75 7.33 -0.42 -5.31
N THR A 76 6.50 -1.45 -5.12
CA THR A 76 5.19 -1.29 -4.50
C THR A 76 5.36 -0.82 -3.05
N LYS A 77 4.70 0.28 -2.70
CA LYS A 77 4.78 0.84 -1.35
C LYS A 77 3.58 0.44 -0.51
N VAL A 78 3.85 -0.03 0.68
CA VAL A 78 2.83 -0.27 1.71
C VAL A 78 3.17 0.56 2.92
N LYS A 79 2.20 1.35 3.40
CA LYS A 79 2.36 2.24 4.54
C LYS A 79 1.29 1.96 5.59
N ALA A 80 1.70 1.90 6.85
CA ALA A 80 0.83 1.85 8.00
C ALA A 80 0.90 3.17 8.77
N VAL A 81 -0.25 3.74 9.11
CA VAL A 81 -0.37 4.96 9.94
C VAL A 81 -1.19 4.61 11.17
N TRP A 82 -0.55 4.68 12.33
CA TRP A 82 -1.17 4.38 13.62
C TRP A 82 -1.75 5.63 14.25
N THR A 83 -2.97 5.56 14.74
CA THR A 83 -3.70 6.67 15.33
C THR A 83 -4.36 6.26 16.64
N ALA A 84 -4.17 7.05 17.70
CA ALA A 84 -4.98 7.01 18.90
C ALA A 84 -6.25 7.82 18.64
N VAL A 85 -7.37 7.12 18.48
CA VAL A 85 -8.66 7.75 18.10
C VAL A 85 -9.29 8.44 19.31
N ASP A 86 -9.41 7.71 20.42
CA ASP A 86 -9.88 8.25 21.70
C ASP A 86 -9.22 7.48 22.85
N VAL A 87 -8.33 8.14 23.55
CA VAL A 87 -7.59 7.62 24.70
C VAL A 87 -7.78 8.50 25.96
N GLY A 88 -8.92 9.16 26.03
CA GLY A 88 -9.25 10.06 27.13
C GLY A 88 -8.25 11.21 27.27
N ASP A 89 -7.77 11.42 28.49
CA ASP A 89 -6.84 12.53 28.80
C ASP A 89 -5.39 12.23 28.40
N ALA A 90 -5.07 11.03 27.92
CA ALA A 90 -3.71 10.64 27.58
C ALA A 90 -3.19 11.34 26.31
N ALA A 91 -4.06 11.64 25.35
CA ALA A 91 -3.74 12.41 24.15
C ALA A 91 -5.02 13.01 23.56
N PRO A 92 -4.90 14.09 22.74
CA PRO A 92 -6.03 14.61 21.96
C PRO A 92 -6.63 13.53 21.05
N PRO A 93 -7.93 13.60 20.73
CA PRO A 93 -8.55 12.69 19.76
C PRO A 93 -7.81 12.70 18.41
N ASP A 94 -7.78 11.54 17.74
CA ASP A 94 -7.16 11.34 16.43
C ASP A 94 -5.68 11.73 16.36
N THR A 95 -4.94 11.51 17.45
CA THR A 95 -3.49 11.73 17.48
C THR A 95 -2.76 10.63 16.70
N GLN A 96 -2.01 11.02 15.66
CA GLN A 96 -1.10 10.09 15.00
C GLN A 96 0.03 9.70 15.95
N VAL A 97 0.19 8.39 16.16
CA VAL A 97 1.19 7.84 17.08
C VAL A 97 2.49 7.51 16.34
N ASP A 98 2.37 6.86 15.18
CA ASP A 98 3.52 6.44 14.37
C ASP A 98 3.09 6.19 12.92
N GLN A 99 4.07 6.12 12.03
CA GLN A 99 3.88 5.64 10.66
C GLN A 99 5.14 4.94 10.15
N THR A 100 4.94 3.93 9.31
CA THR A 100 6.02 3.18 8.66
C THR A 100 5.63 2.90 7.21
N GLU A 101 6.53 3.16 6.28
CA GLU A 101 6.38 2.81 4.87
C GLU A 101 7.50 1.87 4.46
N ILE A 102 7.17 0.80 3.74
CA ILE A 102 8.13 -0.14 3.19
C ILE A 102 7.84 -0.40 1.71
N SER A 103 8.89 -0.73 0.96
CA SER A 103 8.77 -1.23 -0.42
C SER A 103 8.73 -2.75 -0.41
N VAL A 104 7.82 -3.31 -1.19
CA VAL A 104 7.62 -4.76 -1.29
C VAL A 104 7.55 -5.21 -2.74
N GLU A 105 7.85 -6.49 -2.96
CA GLU A 105 7.75 -7.16 -4.25
C GLU A 105 7.20 -8.57 -4.04
N GLY A 106 6.39 -9.03 -5.00
CA GLY A 106 5.79 -10.36 -4.99
C GLY A 106 4.59 -10.48 -4.06
N SER A 107 4.37 -11.70 -3.56
CA SER A 107 3.29 -12.00 -2.63
C SER A 107 3.89 -12.41 -1.29
N ARG A 108 3.53 -11.70 -0.22
CA ARG A 108 4.08 -11.92 1.13
C ARG A 108 3.25 -11.24 2.22
N ASN A 109 3.42 -11.67 3.44
CA ASN A 109 2.96 -10.92 4.60
C ASN A 109 4.00 -9.86 5.02
N ILE A 110 3.48 -8.79 5.60
CA ILE A 110 4.23 -7.71 6.23
C ILE A 110 3.70 -7.59 7.64
N ASP A 111 4.58 -7.51 8.61
CA ASP A 111 4.23 -7.20 9.98
C ASP A 111 4.58 -5.74 10.30
N PHE A 112 3.55 -4.91 10.40
CA PHE A 112 3.69 -3.56 10.93
C PHE A 112 3.48 -3.60 12.43
N THR A 113 4.46 -3.13 13.18
CA THR A 113 4.42 -3.15 14.64
C THR A 113 4.33 -1.75 15.23
N LEU A 114 3.63 -1.63 16.33
CA LEU A 114 3.63 -0.44 17.18
C LEU A 114 4.01 -0.85 18.58
N ALA A 115 5.18 -0.43 19.05
CA ALA A 115 5.72 -0.75 20.36
C ALA A 115 5.62 0.44 21.32
N SER A 116 5.34 0.15 22.59
CA SER A 116 5.38 1.15 23.66
C SER A 116 6.73 1.12 24.37
N ASP A 117 7.35 2.30 24.55
CA ASP A 117 8.59 2.44 25.32
C ASP A 117 8.40 2.07 26.81
N SER A 118 7.21 2.31 27.35
CA SER A 118 6.86 1.96 28.73
C SER A 118 6.37 0.52 28.90
N GLY A 119 6.10 -0.19 27.80
CA GLY A 119 5.45 -1.50 27.81
C GLY A 119 3.96 -1.45 28.12
N GLN A 120 3.36 -0.24 28.15
CA GLN A 120 1.95 -0.04 28.42
C GLN A 120 1.33 0.96 27.45
N TRP A 121 0.04 0.81 27.21
CA TRP A 121 -0.76 1.67 26.39
C TRP A 121 -1.95 2.26 27.15
N PRO A 122 -2.33 3.52 26.91
CA PRO A 122 -3.57 4.05 27.42
C PRO A 122 -4.77 3.23 26.98
N ALA A 123 -5.71 3.00 27.89
CA ALA A 123 -6.98 2.39 27.52
C ALA A 123 -7.74 3.33 26.57
N GLY A 124 -8.39 2.76 25.55
CA GLY A 124 -9.13 3.51 24.57
C GLY A 124 -9.25 2.81 23.23
N THR A 125 -9.55 3.60 22.20
CA THR A 125 -9.71 3.13 20.83
C THR A 125 -8.60 3.66 19.93
N TYR A 126 -8.16 2.78 19.05
CA TYR A 126 -7.06 3.00 18.12
C TYR A 126 -7.43 2.53 16.73
N LYS A 127 -6.67 2.95 15.74
CA LYS A 127 -6.74 2.41 14.39
C LYS A 127 -5.37 2.37 13.73
N VAL A 128 -5.23 1.51 12.73
CA VAL A 128 -4.15 1.58 11.77
C VAL A 128 -4.73 1.67 10.37
N ASP A 129 -4.35 2.70 9.64
CA ASP A 129 -4.71 2.91 8.25
C ASP A 129 -3.62 2.33 7.36
N ILE A 130 -3.99 1.42 6.47
CA ILE A 130 -3.08 0.75 5.54
C ILE A 130 -3.25 1.34 4.15
N TYR A 131 -2.16 1.85 3.61
CA TYR A 131 -2.09 2.44 2.28
C TYR A 131 -1.30 1.55 1.33
N LEU A 132 -1.79 1.42 0.11
CA LEU A 132 -1.10 0.78 -1.00
C LEU A 132 -0.81 1.84 -2.07
N ASN A 133 0.47 2.09 -2.37
CA ASN A 133 0.91 3.14 -3.30
C ASN A 133 0.22 4.49 -3.03
N ASP A 134 0.30 4.96 -1.79
CA ASP A 134 -0.27 6.22 -1.28
C ASP A 134 -1.82 6.31 -1.29
N LYS A 135 -2.50 5.24 -1.63
CA LYS A 135 -3.95 5.17 -1.58
C LYS A 135 -4.40 4.34 -0.38
N LEU A 136 -5.32 4.89 0.44
CA LEU A 136 -5.93 4.14 1.53
C LEU A 136 -6.65 2.90 0.99
N ASP A 137 -6.24 1.73 1.44
CA ASP A 137 -6.85 0.44 1.09
C ASP A 137 -7.83 0.00 2.18
N ARG A 138 -7.39 -0.01 3.44
CA ARG A 138 -8.24 -0.39 4.57
C ARG A 138 -7.80 0.22 5.89
N THR A 139 -8.74 0.22 6.83
CA THR A 139 -8.53 0.63 8.22
C THR A 139 -8.82 -0.57 9.13
N LEU A 140 -7.91 -0.86 10.05
CA LEU A 140 -8.11 -1.83 11.13
C LEU A 140 -8.34 -1.04 12.42
N ASN A 141 -9.49 -1.21 13.03
CA ASN A 141 -9.81 -0.61 14.32
C ASN A 141 -9.52 -1.63 15.43
N PHE A 142 -9.02 -1.16 16.56
CA PHE A 142 -8.79 -1.99 17.72
C PHE A 142 -8.98 -1.20 19.02
N SER A 143 -9.12 -1.88 20.11
CA SER A 143 -9.31 -1.31 21.43
C SER A 143 -8.29 -1.83 22.43
N VAL A 144 -7.98 -1.00 23.42
CA VAL A 144 -7.15 -1.33 24.58
C VAL A 144 -7.98 -1.12 25.84
N ALA A 145 -8.05 -2.13 26.70
CA ALA A 145 -8.79 -2.09 27.96
C ALA A 145 -7.99 -2.77 29.08
N GLU A 146 -8.35 -2.44 30.34
CA GLU A 146 -7.79 -3.09 31.52
C GLU A 146 -8.22 -4.56 31.66
#